data_dcbfa1d9e87550deeb55ae3362ac228c
#
_entry.id   dcbfa1d9e87550deeb55ae3362ac228c
#
_cell.length_a   1.000
_cell.length_b   1.000
_cell.length_c   1.000
_cell.angle_alpha   90.00
_cell.angle_beta   90.00
_cell.angle_gamma   90.00
#
_symmetry.space_group_name_H-M   'P 1'
#
loop_
_entity.id
_entity.type
_entity.pdbx_description
1 polymer ?
#
loop_
_entity_poly.entity_id
_entity_poly.type
_entity_poly.pdbx_seq_one_letter_code
_entity_poly.pdbx_strand_id
1 'polypeptide(L)'
;AKEVCDEGRGVSATGYGVYLDFSDAIKRLGRKVIEERYGNLFEMYERITGDDPYTTPMMIYPASHYTMGGLWVDYNLMSNIPGLHVLGEANFSDHGANRLGASALMQGLADGYFVIPYTIGDYLAKSTPFEKIDEEHPEFKKAEQDVKEKIDKLMSIKGNRTPNSFHKELG
;
A
#
# COMPACT_ATOMS: atom_id res chain seq x y z
N ALA A 1 -19.41 -0.20 -0.13
CA ALA A 1 -19.03 0.16 -1.51
C ALA A 1 -19.01 -1.08 -2.41
N LYS A 2 -18.31 -2.14 -2.04
CA LYS A 2 -18.20 -3.38 -2.84
C LYS A 2 -19.60 -3.94 -3.22
N GLU A 3 -20.45 -4.18 -2.24
CA GLU A 3 -21.82 -4.68 -2.46
C GLU A 3 -22.61 -3.82 -3.46
N VAL A 4 -22.58 -2.49 -3.28
CA VAL A 4 -23.30 -1.56 -4.16
C VAL A 4 -22.80 -1.67 -5.61
N CYS A 5 -21.49 -1.81 -5.79
CA CYS A 5 -20.89 -1.95 -7.11
C CYS A 5 -21.18 -3.31 -7.74
N ASP A 6 -21.11 -4.39 -6.95
CA ASP A 6 -21.34 -5.76 -7.44
C ASP A 6 -22.81 -5.99 -7.84
N GLU A 7 -23.74 -5.29 -7.18
CA GLU A 7 -25.17 -5.30 -7.54
C GLU A 7 -25.54 -4.32 -8.68
N GLY A 8 -24.56 -3.69 -9.31
CA GLY A 8 -24.78 -2.77 -10.42
C GLY A 8 -25.39 -1.43 -10.04
N ARG A 9 -25.37 -1.07 -8.74
CA ARG A 9 -25.84 0.22 -8.21
C ARG A 9 -24.72 1.25 -8.08
N GLY A 10 -23.51 0.91 -8.49
CA GLY A 10 -22.36 1.82 -8.47
C GLY A 10 -22.54 2.99 -9.42
N VAL A 11 -21.92 4.12 -9.05
CA VAL A 11 -21.91 5.35 -9.85
C VAL A 11 -20.61 5.45 -10.66
N SER A 12 -20.46 6.49 -11.45
CA SER A 12 -19.41 6.71 -12.44
C SER A 12 -19.59 5.93 -13.75
N ALA A 13 -18.79 6.30 -14.74
CA ALA A 13 -18.82 5.63 -16.06
C ALA A 13 -18.45 4.12 -15.98
N THR A 14 -17.71 3.71 -14.94
CA THR A 14 -17.32 2.31 -14.72
C THR A 14 -18.27 1.55 -13.82
N GLY A 15 -19.20 2.21 -13.12
CA GLY A 15 -20.10 1.60 -12.13
C GLY A 15 -19.41 1.18 -10.83
N TYR A 16 -18.16 1.59 -10.59
CA TYR A 16 -17.41 1.20 -9.38
C TYR A 16 -17.37 2.27 -8.30
N GLY A 17 -17.84 3.48 -8.59
CA GLY A 17 -17.90 4.56 -7.61
C GLY A 17 -19.09 4.44 -6.67
N VAL A 18 -18.99 5.05 -5.51
CA VAL A 18 -20.10 5.29 -4.58
C VAL A 18 -20.01 6.74 -4.10
N TYR A 19 -21.14 7.32 -3.67
CA TYR A 19 -21.15 8.64 -3.08
C TYR A 19 -20.90 8.59 -1.58
N LEU A 20 -20.01 9.46 -1.11
CA LEU A 20 -19.85 9.82 0.29
C LEU A 20 -20.51 11.18 0.50
N ASP A 21 -21.70 11.15 1.12
CA ASP A 21 -22.55 12.32 1.30
C ASP A 21 -22.49 12.81 2.75
N PHE A 22 -22.10 14.07 2.92
CA PHE A 22 -22.07 14.77 4.20
C PHE A 22 -23.27 15.70 4.43
N SER A 23 -24.24 15.76 3.52
CA SER A 23 -25.34 16.72 3.59
C SER A 23 -26.13 16.64 4.89
N ASP A 24 -26.44 15.45 5.38
CA ASP A 24 -27.15 15.27 6.65
C ASP A 24 -26.27 15.61 7.86
N ALA A 25 -24.98 15.30 7.81
CA ALA A 25 -24.04 15.67 8.86
C ALA A 25 -23.87 17.20 8.92
N ILE A 26 -23.78 17.86 7.77
CA ILE A 26 -23.68 19.33 7.68
C ILE A 26 -24.96 20.01 8.23
N LYS A 27 -26.15 19.48 7.88
CA LYS A 27 -27.42 19.99 8.42
C LYS A 27 -27.52 19.85 9.92
N ARG A 28 -27.07 18.70 10.46
CA ARG A 28 -27.19 18.37 11.89
C ARG A 28 -26.14 19.04 12.77
N LEU A 29 -24.89 19.10 12.33
CA LEU A 29 -23.74 19.55 13.12
C LEU A 29 -23.27 20.94 12.76
N GLY A 30 -23.68 21.47 11.59
CA GLY A 30 -23.21 22.71 11.02
C GLY A 30 -21.90 22.56 10.22
N ARG A 31 -21.75 23.39 9.20
CA ARG A 31 -20.56 23.42 8.32
C ARG A 31 -19.26 23.56 9.09
N LYS A 32 -19.20 24.41 10.10
CA LYS A 32 -18.00 24.71 10.87
C LYS A 32 -17.43 23.44 11.55
N VAL A 33 -18.29 22.60 12.13
CA VAL A 33 -17.84 21.35 12.78
C VAL A 33 -17.30 20.36 11.76
N ILE A 34 -17.90 20.29 10.59
CA ILE A 34 -17.41 19.42 9.50
C ILE A 34 -16.07 19.94 8.97
N GLU A 35 -15.92 21.24 8.80
CA GLU A 35 -14.68 21.88 8.37
C GLU A 35 -13.53 21.64 9.35
N GLU A 36 -13.77 21.80 10.66
CA GLU A 36 -12.77 21.52 11.70
C GLU A 36 -12.30 20.05 11.70
N ARG A 37 -13.17 19.11 11.34
CA ARG A 37 -12.87 17.68 11.36
C ARG A 37 -12.33 17.13 10.05
N TYR A 38 -12.84 17.61 8.93
CA TYR A 38 -12.61 17.01 7.61
C TYR A 38 -12.24 18.04 6.53
N GLY A 39 -12.01 19.29 6.90
CA GLY A 39 -11.76 20.37 5.94
C GLY A 39 -10.58 20.11 5.01
N ASN A 40 -9.50 19.50 5.53
CA ASN A 40 -8.34 19.11 4.73
C ASN A 40 -8.70 18.07 3.65
N LEU A 41 -9.58 17.11 3.97
CA LEU A 41 -10.05 16.10 3.02
C LEU A 41 -10.92 16.74 1.93
N PHE A 42 -11.80 17.65 2.33
CA PHE A 42 -12.69 18.38 1.40
C PHE A 42 -11.88 19.26 0.45
N GLU A 43 -10.93 20.03 0.97
CA GLU A 43 -10.03 20.86 0.17
C GLU A 43 -9.21 20.02 -0.82
N MET A 44 -8.69 18.87 -0.38
CA MET A 44 -7.95 17.97 -1.26
C MET A 44 -8.84 17.43 -2.39
N TYR A 45 -10.07 17.02 -2.07
CA TYR A 45 -11.01 16.51 -3.07
C TYR A 45 -11.38 17.60 -4.09
N GLU A 46 -11.71 18.81 -3.61
CA GLU A 46 -12.05 19.96 -4.46
C GLU A 46 -10.89 20.34 -5.40
N ARG A 47 -9.64 20.31 -4.90
CA ARG A 47 -8.47 20.57 -5.75
C ARG A 47 -8.27 19.55 -6.85
N ILE A 48 -8.67 18.29 -6.62
CA ILE A 48 -8.52 17.20 -7.60
C ILE A 48 -9.67 17.19 -8.60
N THR A 49 -10.90 17.39 -8.14
CA THR A 49 -12.10 17.20 -8.96
C THR A 49 -12.73 18.49 -9.45
N GLY A 50 -12.53 19.59 -8.75
CA GLY A 50 -13.23 20.86 -8.97
C GLY A 50 -14.60 20.94 -8.27
N ASP A 51 -15.06 19.87 -7.61
CA ASP A 51 -16.35 19.83 -6.93
C ASP A 51 -16.21 20.20 -5.44
N ASP A 52 -17.07 21.11 -4.95
CA ASP A 52 -17.13 21.46 -3.52
C ASP A 52 -17.89 20.39 -2.72
N PRO A 53 -17.22 19.63 -1.83
CA PRO A 53 -17.85 18.56 -1.04
C PRO A 53 -18.90 19.03 -0.03
N TYR A 54 -18.97 20.32 0.26
CA TYR A 54 -20.01 20.88 1.11
C TYR A 54 -21.37 20.99 0.41
N THR A 55 -21.37 20.95 -0.91
CA THR A 55 -22.57 21.12 -1.75
C THR A 55 -22.85 19.89 -2.61
N THR A 56 -21.81 19.15 -2.99
CA THR A 56 -21.91 17.98 -3.87
C THR A 56 -21.29 16.77 -3.17
N PRO A 57 -21.98 15.61 -3.11
CA PRO A 57 -21.41 14.41 -2.54
C PRO A 57 -20.11 14.00 -3.24
N MET A 58 -19.11 13.62 -2.46
CA MET A 58 -17.84 13.12 -3.00
C MET A 58 -18.02 11.73 -3.64
N MET A 59 -17.56 11.58 -4.87
CA MET A 59 -17.50 10.27 -5.49
C MET A 59 -16.21 9.58 -5.07
N ILE A 60 -16.31 8.42 -4.43
CA ILE A 60 -15.20 7.64 -3.95
C ILE A 60 -15.20 6.23 -4.58
N TYR A 61 -14.04 5.61 -4.60
CA TYR A 61 -13.82 4.28 -5.14
C TYR A 61 -13.13 3.41 -4.07
N PRO A 62 -13.62 2.17 -3.84
CA PRO A 62 -12.93 1.26 -2.94
C PRO A 62 -11.62 0.78 -3.57
N ALA A 63 -10.53 0.95 -2.85
CA ALA A 63 -9.21 0.52 -3.26
C ALA A 63 -8.49 -0.16 -2.09
N SER A 64 -7.54 -1.05 -2.40
CA SER A 64 -6.66 -1.61 -1.39
C SER A 64 -5.83 -0.49 -0.76
N HIS A 65 -5.79 -0.47 0.57
CA HIS A 65 -5.08 0.55 1.32
C HIS A 65 -3.81 -0.01 1.99
N TYR A 66 -3.91 -1.19 2.60
CA TYR A 66 -2.84 -1.81 3.36
C TYR A 66 -3.00 -3.32 3.33
N THR A 67 -1.89 -4.04 3.12
CA THR A 67 -1.87 -5.50 3.16
C THR A 67 -1.29 -5.97 4.50
N MET A 68 -2.13 -6.63 5.32
CA MET A 68 -1.67 -7.28 6.53
C MET A 68 -0.87 -8.53 6.17
N GLY A 69 0.27 -8.71 6.83
CA GLY A 69 1.20 -9.79 6.54
C GLY A 69 2.43 -9.30 5.80
N GLY A 70 3.25 -10.21 5.32
CA GLY A 70 4.49 -9.88 4.65
C GLY A 70 5.60 -10.87 4.99
N LEU A 71 6.85 -10.46 4.81
CA LEU A 71 8.01 -11.30 5.13
C LEU A 71 8.19 -11.42 6.64
N TRP A 72 8.53 -12.63 7.08
CA TRP A 72 8.88 -12.84 8.47
C TRP A 72 10.17 -12.10 8.84
N VAL A 73 10.17 -11.50 10.02
CA VAL A 73 11.35 -10.87 10.62
C VAL A 73 11.41 -11.17 12.12
N ASP A 74 12.61 -11.13 12.66
CA ASP A 74 12.84 -11.15 14.10
C ASP A 74 12.66 -9.75 14.71
N TYR A 75 12.93 -9.60 16.03
CA TYR A 75 12.84 -8.31 16.72
C TYR A 75 13.86 -7.27 16.23
N ASN A 76 14.87 -7.68 15.48
CA ASN A 76 15.85 -6.80 14.86
C ASN A 76 15.48 -6.47 13.40
N LEU A 77 14.27 -6.80 12.97
CA LEU A 77 13.77 -6.61 11.61
C LEU A 77 14.57 -7.39 10.55
N MET A 78 15.35 -8.39 10.97
CA MET A 78 16.08 -9.25 10.05
C MET A 78 15.22 -10.45 9.65
N SER A 79 15.17 -10.75 8.35
CA SER A 79 14.49 -11.93 7.84
C SER A 79 15.32 -13.21 8.11
N ASN A 80 14.81 -14.35 7.65
CA ASN A 80 15.58 -15.60 7.66
C ASN A 80 16.76 -15.61 6.66
N ILE A 81 16.92 -14.57 5.87
CA ILE A 81 18.08 -14.36 5.00
C ILE A 81 18.99 -13.33 5.68
N PRO A 82 20.22 -13.72 6.11
CA PRO A 82 21.13 -12.78 6.76
C PRO A 82 21.42 -11.54 5.90
N GLY A 83 21.29 -10.36 6.51
CA GLY A 83 21.49 -9.07 5.84
C GLY A 83 20.26 -8.54 5.09
N LEU A 84 19.17 -9.30 4.99
CA LEU A 84 17.90 -8.82 4.48
C LEU A 84 17.01 -8.36 5.62
N HIS A 85 16.86 -7.06 5.76
CA HIS A 85 15.99 -6.42 6.74
C HIS A 85 14.70 -5.93 6.07
N VAL A 86 13.56 -6.07 6.76
CA VAL A 86 12.25 -5.72 6.22
C VAL A 86 11.50 -4.87 7.22
N LEU A 87 11.03 -3.70 6.80
CA LEU A 87 10.40 -2.68 7.62
C LEU A 87 8.96 -2.41 7.21
N GLY A 88 8.16 -1.90 8.15
CA GLY A 88 6.81 -1.42 7.89
C GLY A 88 5.89 -2.46 7.28
N GLU A 89 5.08 -2.07 6.33
CA GLU A 89 4.07 -2.93 5.71
C GLU A 89 4.63 -4.19 5.03
N ALA A 90 5.88 -4.15 4.59
CA ALA A 90 6.51 -5.28 3.91
C ALA A 90 6.85 -6.45 4.86
N ASN A 91 6.94 -6.22 6.17
CA ASN A 91 7.12 -7.29 7.14
C ASN A 91 5.76 -7.82 7.64
N PHE A 92 5.77 -9.03 8.22
CA PHE A 92 4.53 -9.67 8.71
C PHE A 92 3.88 -8.92 9.87
N SER A 93 4.60 -8.09 10.53
CA SER A 93 4.29 -7.18 11.61
C SER A 93 3.36 -7.70 12.73
N ASP A 94 3.23 -6.92 13.74
CA ASP A 94 2.46 -7.10 14.98
C ASP A 94 0.98 -6.67 14.87
N HIS A 95 0.50 -6.34 13.65
CA HIS A 95 -0.89 -5.92 13.45
C HIS A 95 -1.89 -7.08 13.41
N GLY A 96 -1.45 -8.31 13.26
CA GLY A 96 -2.33 -9.46 13.08
C GLY A 96 -3.20 -9.30 11.83
N ALA A 97 -4.45 -9.74 11.92
CA ALA A 97 -5.40 -9.66 10.82
C ALA A 97 -6.15 -8.31 10.75
N ASN A 98 -6.00 -7.44 11.73
CA ASN A 98 -6.76 -6.18 11.81
C ASN A 98 -5.94 -5.06 12.44
N ARG A 99 -5.44 -4.18 11.60
CA ARG A 99 -4.62 -3.04 12.00
C ARG A 99 -5.46 -1.90 12.57
N LEU A 100 -4.98 -1.28 13.65
CA LEU A 100 -5.54 -0.02 14.15
C LEU A 100 -5.27 1.14 13.19
N GLY A 101 -6.17 2.09 13.12
CA GLY A 101 -6.00 3.30 12.33
C GLY A 101 -4.70 4.04 12.71
N ALA A 102 -3.97 4.55 11.70
CA ALA A 102 -2.69 5.25 11.80
C ALA A 102 -1.49 4.43 12.33
N SER A 103 -1.67 3.21 12.84
CA SER A 103 -0.58 2.41 13.41
C SER A 103 0.45 1.93 12.39
N ALA A 104 0.07 1.79 11.11
CA ALA A 104 1.01 1.38 10.07
C ALA A 104 2.14 2.38 9.85
N LEU A 105 1.80 3.66 9.76
CA LEU A 105 2.81 4.71 9.58
C LEU A 105 3.67 4.85 10.84
N MET A 106 3.06 4.73 12.02
CA MET A 106 3.78 4.73 13.31
C MET A 106 4.79 3.58 13.38
N GLN A 107 4.39 2.37 12.97
CA GLN A 107 5.29 1.22 12.89
C GLN A 107 6.46 1.50 11.94
N GLY A 108 6.19 1.92 10.70
CA GLY A 108 7.25 2.19 9.74
C GLY A 108 8.25 3.25 10.21
N LEU A 109 7.77 4.28 10.90
CA LEU A 109 8.63 5.29 11.52
C LEU A 109 9.43 4.72 12.70
N ALA A 110 8.81 3.93 13.57
CA ALA A 110 9.49 3.29 14.70
C ALA A 110 10.58 2.32 14.21
N ASP A 111 10.27 1.47 13.25
CA ASP A 111 11.22 0.55 12.64
C ASP A 111 12.42 1.31 12.03
N GLY A 112 12.13 2.37 11.27
CA GLY A 112 13.16 3.15 10.57
C GLY A 112 14.03 4.02 11.47
N TYR A 113 13.46 4.61 12.51
CA TYR A 113 14.22 5.52 13.38
C TYR A 113 14.84 4.84 14.61
N PHE A 114 14.17 3.85 15.19
CA PHE A 114 14.57 3.30 16.47
C PHE A 114 15.15 1.89 16.40
N VAL A 115 14.88 1.11 15.38
CA VAL A 115 15.35 -0.27 15.28
C VAL A 115 16.47 -0.42 14.24
N ILE A 116 16.22 -0.08 13.00
CA ILE A 116 17.13 -0.35 11.87
C ILE A 116 18.53 0.25 12.03
N PRO A 117 18.74 1.47 12.53
CA PRO A 117 20.10 2.00 12.65
C PRO A 117 21.00 1.14 13.55
N TYR A 118 20.44 0.62 14.64
CA TYR A 118 21.17 -0.26 15.56
C TYR A 118 21.40 -1.64 14.95
N THR A 119 20.35 -2.21 14.34
CA THR A 119 20.42 -3.52 13.71
C THR A 119 21.46 -3.60 12.58
N ILE A 120 21.48 -2.59 11.71
CA ILE A 120 22.48 -2.51 10.63
C ILE A 120 23.88 -2.36 11.21
N GLY A 121 24.05 -1.48 12.19
CA GLY A 121 25.32 -1.29 12.88
C GLY A 121 25.86 -2.58 13.50
N ASP A 122 25.02 -3.30 14.23
CA ASP A 122 25.34 -4.59 14.83
C ASP A 122 25.66 -5.69 13.81
N TYR A 123 24.90 -5.73 12.72
CA TYR A 123 25.12 -6.69 11.64
C TYR A 123 26.47 -6.46 10.97
N LEU A 124 26.76 -5.23 10.61
CA LEU A 124 28.02 -4.86 9.94
C LEU A 124 29.22 -5.04 10.87
N ALA A 125 29.09 -4.76 12.16
CA ALA A 125 30.19 -4.97 13.12
C ALA A 125 30.56 -6.44 13.31
N LYS A 126 29.61 -7.35 13.11
CA LYS A 126 29.82 -8.80 13.19
C LYS A 126 30.21 -9.44 11.85
N SER A 127 30.01 -8.72 10.77
CA SER A 127 30.29 -9.22 9.42
C SER A 127 31.80 -9.13 9.14
N THR A 128 32.37 -10.21 8.61
CA THR A 128 33.71 -10.17 8.04
C THR A 128 33.71 -9.20 6.87
N PRO A 129 34.78 -8.41 6.64
CA PRO A 129 34.87 -7.57 5.46
C PRO A 129 34.61 -8.40 4.19
N PHE A 130 33.57 -8.03 3.45
CA PHE A 130 33.29 -8.69 2.19
C PHE A 130 34.28 -8.21 1.13
N GLU A 131 34.83 -9.14 0.35
CA GLU A 131 35.49 -8.76 -0.89
C GLU A 131 34.46 -8.08 -1.79
N LYS A 132 34.87 -7.00 -2.44
CA LYS A 132 34.02 -6.33 -3.41
C LYS A 132 33.79 -7.28 -4.58
N ILE A 133 32.56 -7.76 -4.74
CA ILE A 133 32.19 -8.61 -5.87
C ILE A 133 32.04 -7.73 -7.11
N ASP A 134 32.66 -8.13 -8.20
CA ASP A 134 32.56 -7.45 -9.49
C ASP A 134 31.13 -7.56 -10.03
N GLU A 135 30.58 -6.46 -10.54
CA GLU A 135 29.27 -6.41 -11.17
C GLU A 135 29.17 -7.33 -12.40
N GLU A 136 30.32 -7.62 -13.03
CA GLU A 136 30.44 -8.56 -14.15
C GLU A 136 30.46 -10.05 -13.73
N HIS A 137 30.30 -10.33 -12.42
CA HIS A 137 30.31 -11.69 -11.92
C HIS A 137 29.22 -12.55 -12.61
N PRO A 138 29.54 -13.81 -13.02
CA PRO A 138 28.63 -14.65 -13.79
C PRO A 138 27.25 -14.86 -13.15
N GLU A 139 27.17 -14.90 -11.82
CA GLU A 139 25.90 -15.07 -11.12
C GLU A 139 24.95 -13.86 -11.27
N PHE A 140 25.50 -12.63 -11.36
CA PHE A 140 24.67 -11.45 -11.65
C PHE A 140 24.13 -11.50 -13.09
N LYS A 141 24.98 -11.87 -14.05
CA LYS A 141 24.54 -12.01 -15.45
C LYS A 141 23.48 -13.10 -15.62
N LYS A 142 23.64 -14.21 -14.89
CA LYS A 142 22.64 -15.29 -14.88
C LYS A 142 21.31 -14.81 -14.28
N ALA A 143 21.34 -14.10 -13.14
CA ALA A 143 20.14 -13.57 -12.51
C ALA A 143 19.43 -12.56 -13.43
N GLU A 144 20.17 -11.69 -14.10
CA GLU A 144 19.63 -10.75 -15.09
C GLU A 144 18.94 -11.50 -16.25
N GLN A 145 19.59 -12.51 -16.79
CA GLN A 145 19.05 -13.33 -17.87
C GLN A 145 17.77 -14.06 -17.44
N ASP A 146 17.76 -14.68 -16.25
CA ASP A 146 16.58 -15.36 -15.70
C ASP A 146 15.39 -14.42 -15.53
N VAL A 147 15.62 -13.19 -15.08
CA VAL A 147 14.58 -12.16 -14.95
C VAL A 147 14.08 -11.73 -16.32
N LYS A 148 14.98 -11.48 -17.27
CA LYS A 148 14.64 -11.09 -18.64
C LYS A 148 13.78 -12.14 -19.31
N GLU A 149 14.14 -13.42 -19.23
CA GLU A 149 13.35 -14.52 -19.77
C GLU A 149 11.95 -14.61 -19.15
N LYS A 150 11.82 -14.39 -17.85
CA LYS A 150 10.51 -14.31 -17.17
C LYS A 150 9.66 -13.15 -17.70
N ILE A 151 10.26 -11.98 -17.86
CA ILE A 151 9.58 -10.80 -18.40
C ILE A 151 9.14 -11.08 -19.85
N ASP A 152 10.03 -11.57 -20.69
CA ASP A 152 9.73 -11.87 -22.10
C ASP A 152 8.60 -12.92 -22.21
N LYS A 153 8.64 -13.95 -21.35
CA LYS A 153 7.56 -14.94 -21.26
C LYS A 153 6.23 -14.28 -20.88
N LEU A 154 6.20 -13.43 -19.86
CA LEU A 154 4.97 -12.74 -19.45
C LEU A 154 4.47 -11.79 -20.54
N MET A 155 5.35 -11.04 -21.18
CA MET A 155 4.99 -10.11 -22.27
C MET A 155 4.52 -10.84 -23.54
N SER A 156 4.93 -12.09 -23.75
CA SER A 156 4.46 -12.91 -24.86
C SER A 156 3.01 -13.41 -24.70
N ILE A 157 2.47 -13.37 -23.48
CA ILE A 157 1.09 -13.79 -23.19
C ILE A 157 0.13 -12.72 -23.74
N LYS A 158 -0.57 -13.06 -24.81
CA LYS A 158 -1.60 -12.20 -25.40
C LYS A 158 -2.95 -12.45 -24.73
N GLY A 159 -3.01 -12.19 -23.41
CA GLY A 159 -4.25 -12.30 -22.64
C GLY A 159 -5.20 -11.15 -22.95
N ASN A 160 -6.50 -11.41 -22.86
CA ASN A 160 -7.57 -10.42 -23.02
C ASN A 160 -8.29 -10.08 -21.72
N ARG A 161 -7.88 -10.69 -20.61
CA ARG A 161 -8.43 -10.41 -19.27
C ARG A 161 -7.61 -9.33 -18.57
N THR A 162 -8.32 -8.42 -17.91
CA THR A 162 -7.67 -7.37 -17.13
C THR A 162 -7.25 -7.89 -15.73
N PRO A 163 -6.21 -7.31 -15.10
CA PRO A 163 -5.88 -7.63 -13.71
C PRO A 163 -7.08 -7.50 -12.77
N ASN A 164 -7.93 -6.51 -12.98
CA ASN A 164 -9.13 -6.29 -12.18
C ASN A 164 -10.15 -7.45 -12.29
N SER A 165 -10.24 -8.12 -13.46
CA SER A 165 -11.12 -9.28 -13.61
C SER A 165 -10.66 -10.46 -12.77
N PHE A 166 -9.33 -10.68 -12.68
CA PHE A 166 -8.76 -11.71 -11.80
C PHE A 166 -8.94 -11.36 -10.32
N HIS A 167 -8.69 -10.10 -9.97
CA HIS A 167 -8.86 -9.64 -8.60
C HIS A 167 -10.29 -9.83 -8.09
N LYS A 168 -11.29 -9.55 -8.92
CA LYS A 168 -12.70 -9.77 -8.59
C LYS A 168 -13.07 -11.24 -8.43
N GLU A 169 -12.49 -12.12 -9.25
CA GLU A 169 -12.76 -13.56 -9.21
C GLU A 169 -12.13 -14.23 -7.99
N LEU A 170 -10.99 -13.71 -7.54
CA LEU A 170 -10.27 -14.25 -6.38
C LEU A 170 -10.81 -13.74 -5.02
N GLY A 171 -11.67 -12.73 -5.01
CA GLY A 171 -12.31 -12.19 -3.81
C GLY A 171 -12.01 -10.80 -3.46
#